data_df82b27ef238ce7adb6bfb827de207db
#
_entry.id   df82b27ef238ce7adb6bfb827de207db
#
_cell.length_a   1.000
_cell.length_b   1.000
_cell.length_c   1.000
_cell.angle_alpha   90.00
_cell.angle_beta   90.00
_cell.angle_gamma   90.00
#
_symmetry.space_group_name_H-M   'P 1'
#
loop_
_entity.id
_entity.type
_entity.pdbx_description
1 polymer ?
#
loop_
_entity_poly.entity_id
_entity_poly.type
_entity_poly.pdbx_seq_one_letter_code
_entity_poly.pdbx_strand_id
1 'polypeptide(L)'
;MLCAAIILPAGCSSEHKDNTAEITVGSGDTLAEMTIQIGDETGKIRFKLFPEVAPKGVENFVKLAQSGYYDGKTIHRVVKDFMIQGGSLRGNGTGGTTADRTEVPRETSDRMRAYYGALGYAEDSEGINSQFFIVNNKNPFDIAKTEENIAADLEEYSDRLTDADKKTYTDYLSKLRAAPEEVRAKYLSSGGAFSIDGNYTIFGQAIEGFDVIDKISAVEVSAGNAIDDSQGIESKPVVSVIIKKIEIAVIPTITETQATTTTRKTIRPSATTPSAESEGQPESVDASASEDVSGEAPSQSE
;
A
#
# COMPACT_ATOMS: atom_id res chain seq x y z
N MET A 1 47.46 2.32 -28.55
CA MET A 1 46.52 2.58 -27.45
C MET A 1 45.32 3.26 -28.02
N LEU A 2 44.32 2.48 -28.38
CA LEU A 2 43.05 2.98 -28.92
C LEU A 2 41.98 2.81 -27.81
N CYS A 3 41.53 3.93 -27.24
CA CYS A 3 40.33 3.94 -26.40
C CYS A 3 39.09 3.91 -27.30
N ALA A 4 38.42 2.79 -27.34
CA ALA A 4 37.10 2.71 -27.95
C ALA A 4 36.05 3.14 -26.90
N ALA A 5 35.47 4.31 -27.11
CA ALA A 5 34.31 4.76 -26.37
C ALA A 5 33.08 3.94 -26.83
N ILE A 6 32.56 3.13 -25.93
CA ILE A 6 31.27 2.46 -26.13
C ILE A 6 30.16 3.48 -25.84
N ILE A 7 29.55 3.97 -26.90
CA ILE A 7 28.29 4.75 -26.81
C ILE A 7 27.16 3.77 -26.50
N LEU A 8 26.66 3.80 -25.29
CA LEU A 8 25.40 3.14 -24.94
C LEU A 8 24.23 3.95 -25.54
N PRO A 9 23.27 3.31 -26.21
CA PRO A 9 22.09 4.02 -26.66
C PRO A 9 21.24 4.43 -25.47
N ALA A 10 20.93 5.72 -25.42
CA ALA A 10 19.99 6.30 -24.51
C ALA A 10 18.55 5.80 -24.83
N GLY A 11 17.82 5.45 -23.77
CA GLY A 11 16.39 5.55 -23.76
C GLY A 11 15.62 4.37 -24.31
N CYS A 12 15.39 3.36 -23.48
CA CYS A 12 14.10 2.70 -23.42
C CYS A 12 13.52 3.03 -22.04
N SER A 13 12.66 4.03 -21.99
CA SER A 13 11.70 4.15 -20.90
C SER A 13 10.76 2.94 -21.07
N SER A 14 11.03 1.88 -20.34
CA SER A 14 10.05 0.81 -20.17
C SER A 14 8.86 1.45 -19.46
N GLU A 15 7.78 1.73 -20.21
CA GLU A 15 6.48 1.94 -19.60
C GLU A 15 6.22 0.73 -18.70
N HIS A 16 6.31 0.97 -17.42
CA HIS A 16 5.94 -0.02 -16.42
C HIS A 16 4.45 -0.24 -16.59
N LYS A 17 4.07 -1.35 -17.23
CA LYS A 17 2.67 -1.76 -17.27
C LYS A 17 2.25 -2.00 -15.83
N ASP A 18 1.42 -1.11 -15.30
CA ASP A 18 0.79 -1.26 -14.01
C ASP A 18 0.17 -2.66 -13.91
N ASN A 19 0.79 -3.47 -13.07
CA ASN A 19 0.39 -4.86 -12.84
C ASN A 19 -0.85 -4.96 -11.93
N THR A 20 -1.57 -3.85 -11.74
CA THR A 20 -2.83 -3.74 -11.01
C THR A 20 -3.99 -4.46 -11.71
N ALA A 21 -3.82 -4.84 -12.98
CA ALA A 21 -4.88 -5.43 -13.80
C ALA A 21 -5.43 -6.78 -13.31
N GLU A 22 -4.79 -7.42 -12.31
CA GLU A 22 -5.21 -8.74 -11.81
C GLU A 22 -5.96 -8.69 -10.47
N ILE A 23 -5.89 -7.58 -9.72
CA ILE A 23 -6.61 -7.46 -8.45
C ILE A 23 -7.86 -6.61 -8.68
N THR A 24 -8.98 -7.28 -8.90
CA THR A 24 -10.27 -6.61 -9.02
C THR A 24 -10.82 -6.24 -7.65
N VAL A 25 -11.44 -5.06 -7.57
CA VAL A 25 -12.19 -4.62 -6.39
C VAL A 25 -13.66 -4.91 -6.63
N GLY A 26 -14.28 -5.66 -5.72
CA GLY A 26 -15.66 -6.07 -5.79
C GLY A 26 -16.45 -5.79 -4.52
N SER A 27 -17.72 -6.11 -4.59
CA SER A 27 -18.64 -6.03 -3.45
C SER A 27 -18.15 -6.86 -2.26
N GLY A 28 -18.15 -6.28 -1.06
CA GLY A 28 -17.67 -6.91 0.17
C GLY A 28 -16.17 -6.75 0.43
N ASP A 29 -15.39 -6.26 -0.53
CA ASP A 29 -13.96 -6.06 -0.33
C ASP A 29 -13.67 -4.99 0.71
N THR A 30 -12.63 -5.23 1.52
CA THR A 30 -12.11 -4.27 2.48
C THR A 30 -10.91 -3.54 1.88
N LEU A 31 -10.98 -2.22 1.86
CA LEU A 31 -9.94 -1.33 1.36
C LEU A 31 -9.34 -0.52 2.50
N ALA A 32 -8.03 -0.25 2.41
CA ALA A 32 -7.33 0.69 3.26
C ALA A 32 -6.69 1.78 2.40
N GLU A 33 -7.04 3.05 2.62
CA GLU A 33 -6.39 4.19 1.98
C GLU A 33 -5.44 4.84 2.97
N MET A 34 -4.14 4.76 2.69
CA MET A 34 -3.07 5.31 3.52
C MET A 34 -2.60 6.64 2.92
N THR A 35 -2.80 7.74 3.65
CA THR A 35 -2.29 9.07 3.29
C THR A 35 -0.90 9.25 3.90
N ILE A 36 0.11 9.45 3.06
CA ILE A 36 1.52 9.61 3.44
C ILE A 36 2.00 11.01 3.10
N GLN A 37 2.70 11.63 4.04
CA GLN A 37 3.45 12.86 3.82
C GLN A 37 4.95 12.53 3.71
N ILE A 38 5.60 13.02 2.66
CA ILE A 38 7.05 12.89 2.39
C ILE A 38 7.61 14.31 2.31
N GLY A 39 8.29 14.77 3.35
CA GLY A 39 8.63 16.19 3.47
C GLY A 39 7.37 17.06 3.39
N ASP A 40 7.28 17.92 2.37
CA ASP A 40 6.12 18.79 2.13
C ASP A 40 5.08 18.20 1.16
N GLU A 41 5.38 17.09 0.51
CA GLU A 41 4.46 16.41 -0.42
C GLU A 41 3.54 15.44 0.30
N THR A 42 2.33 15.28 -0.21
CA THR A 42 1.38 14.28 0.30
C THR A 42 0.89 13.42 -0.86
N GLY A 43 0.84 12.10 -0.62
CA GLY A 43 0.32 11.13 -1.56
C GLY A 43 -0.54 10.08 -0.86
N LYS A 44 -1.23 9.26 -1.65
CA LYS A 44 -2.10 8.21 -1.16
C LYS A 44 -1.73 6.87 -1.77
N ILE A 45 -1.77 5.83 -0.94
CA ILE A 45 -1.64 4.44 -1.38
C ILE A 45 -2.93 3.74 -0.98
N ARG A 46 -3.57 3.06 -1.92
CA ARG A 46 -4.76 2.27 -1.64
C ARG A 46 -4.44 0.79 -1.71
N PHE A 47 -4.82 0.07 -0.66
CA PHE A 47 -4.65 -1.37 -0.54
C PHE A 47 -5.99 -2.07 -0.55
N LYS A 48 -6.07 -3.22 -1.23
CA LYS A 48 -7.07 -4.24 -0.95
C LYS A 48 -6.53 -5.14 0.16
N LEU A 49 -7.34 -5.37 1.20
CA LEU A 49 -7.03 -6.28 2.29
C LEU A 49 -7.72 -7.63 2.05
N PHE A 50 -7.13 -8.72 2.56
CA PHE A 50 -7.56 -10.09 2.31
C PHE A 50 -7.90 -10.82 3.61
N PRO A 51 -9.06 -10.53 4.24
CA PRO A 51 -9.48 -11.17 5.48
C PRO A 51 -9.71 -12.68 5.32
N GLU A 52 -9.94 -13.16 4.10
CA GLU A 52 -10.07 -14.59 3.79
C GLU A 52 -8.73 -15.34 3.78
N VAL A 53 -7.62 -14.62 3.83
CA VAL A 53 -6.26 -15.20 3.85
C VAL A 53 -5.60 -14.99 5.21
N ALA A 54 -5.76 -13.79 5.78
CA ALA A 54 -5.17 -13.39 7.06
C ALA A 54 -6.24 -12.69 7.94
N PRO A 55 -7.26 -13.43 8.41
CA PRO A 55 -8.37 -12.84 9.15
C PRO A 55 -7.94 -12.08 10.41
N LYS A 56 -7.01 -12.62 11.19
CA LYS A 56 -6.52 -11.99 12.43
C LYS A 56 -5.60 -10.82 12.15
N GLY A 57 -4.74 -10.95 11.15
CA GLY A 57 -3.89 -9.86 10.68
C GLY A 57 -4.71 -8.67 10.19
N VAL A 58 -5.69 -8.90 9.31
CA VAL A 58 -6.58 -7.86 8.80
C VAL A 58 -7.41 -7.24 9.93
N GLU A 59 -7.98 -8.04 10.83
CA GLU A 59 -8.75 -7.56 11.98
C GLU A 59 -7.91 -6.60 12.85
N ASN A 60 -6.68 -7.00 13.19
CA ASN A 60 -5.74 -6.18 13.97
C ASN A 60 -5.41 -4.85 13.27
N PHE A 61 -5.06 -4.91 11.97
CA PHE A 61 -4.72 -3.71 11.19
C PHE A 61 -5.89 -2.74 11.10
N VAL A 62 -7.08 -3.25 10.78
CA VAL A 62 -8.30 -2.45 10.66
C VAL A 62 -8.66 -1.75 11.97
N LYS A 63 -8.64 -2.48 13.10
CA LYS A 63 -8.90 -1.89 14.42
C LYS A 63 -7.90 -0.81 14.81
N LEU A 64 -6.60 -1.06 14.57
CA LEU A 64 -5.55 -0.06 14.82
C LEU A 64 -5.73 1.18 13.94
N ALA A 65 -6.04 1.00 12.65
CA ALA A 65 -6.30 2.11 11.73
C ALA A 65 -7.53 2.92 12.16
N GLN A 66 -8.64 2.26 12.46
CA GLN A 66 -9.89 2.91 12.89
C GLN A 66 -9.76 3.63 14.23
N SER A 67 -8.88 3.17 15.12
CA SER A 67 -8.58 3.86 16.38
C SER A 67 -7.66 5.07 16.22
N GLY A 68 -7.15 5.36 15.01
CA GLY A 68 -6.17 6.41 14.76
C GLY A 68 -4.76 6.08 15.25
N TYR A 69 -4.47 4.81 15.57
CA TYR A 69 -3.16 4.42 16.09
C TYR A 69 -2.02 4.80 15.16
N TYR A 70 -2.23 4.72 13.84
CA TYR A 70 -1.22 5.03 12.84
C TYR A 70 -1.05 6.51 12.55
N ASP A 71 -1.98 7.36 12.98
CA ASP A 71 -1.96 8.79 12.70
C ASP A 71 -0.72 9.46 13.31
N GLY A 72 0.05 10.14 12.48
CA GLY A 72 1.30 10.80 12.86
C GLY A 72 2.50 9.86 13.04
N LYS A 73 2.35 8.55 12.86
CA LYS A 73 3.49 7.62 12.93
C LYS A 73 4.36 7.71 11.71
N THR A 74 5.63 7.35 11.88
CA THR A 74 6.64 7.44 10.84
C THR A 74 6.83 6.11 10.09
N ILE A 75 7.20 6.24 8.83
CA ILE A 75 7.97 5.22 8.14
C ILE A 75 9.42 5.41 8.64
N HIS A 76 9.90 4.48 9.43
CA HIS A 76 11.18 4.59 10.12
C HIS A 76 12.32 3.82 9.45
N ARG A 77 11.98 2.98 8.48
CA ARG A 77 12.94 2.14 7.76
C ARG A 77 12.56 2.04 6.29
N VAL A 78 13.49 2.33 5.41
CA VAL A 78 13.36 2.17 3.96
C VAL A 78 14.61 1.46 3.46
N VAL A 79 14.44 0.24 2.98
CA VAL A 79 15.49 -0.50 2.28
C VAL A 79 15.10 -0.54 0.81
N LYS A 80 15.89 0.14 0.00
CA LYS A 80 15.66 0.22 -1.44
C LYS A 80 15.63 -1.18 -2.05
N ASP A 81 14.73 -1.40 -3.00
CA ASP A 81 14.57 -2.68 -3.69
C ASP A 81 14.28 -3.88 -2.74
N PHE A 82 13.66 -3.59 -1.59
CA PHE A 82 13.23 -4.61 -0.65
C PHE A 82 11.90 -4.25 0.02
N MET A 83 11.91 -3.31 1.02
CA MET A 83 10.68 -2.93 1.72
C MET A 83 10.76 -1.56 2.40
N ILE A 84 9.59 -1.02 2.70
CA ILE A 84 9.33 0.17 3.50
C ILE A 84 8.64 -0.29 4.79
N GLN A 85 9.11 0.11 5.98
CA GLN A 85 8.55 -0.33 7.26
C GLN A 85 8.10 0.85 8.11
N GLY A 86 6.91 0.71 8.70
CA GLY A 86 6.31 1.72 9.58
C GLY A 86 5.47 1.12 10.70
N GLY A 87 4.76 1.97 11.44
CA GLY A 87 3.79 1.56 12.46
C GLY A 87 4.38 1.24 13.83
N SER A 88 5.70 1.43 14.07
CA SER A 88 6.29 1.24 15.40
C SER A 88 5.75 2.25 16.41
N LEU A 89 5.66 1.84 17.67
CA LEU A 89 5.11 2.68 18.74
C LEU A 89 5.92 3.98 18.92
N ARG A 90 7.26 3.87 18.88
CA ARG A 90 8.18 4.98 19.12
C ARG A 90 8.68 5.67 17.83
N GLY A 91 8.24 5.21 16.64
CA GLY A 91 8.65 5.80 15.37
C GLY A 91 10.12 5.53 14.98
N ASN A 92 10.78 4.58 15.62
CA ASN A 92 12.18 4.23 15.39
C ASN A 92 12.44 2.73 15.22
N GLY A 93 11.38 1.96 14.93
CA GLY A 93 11.44 0.50 14.81
C GLY A 93 11.25 -0.25 16.12
N THR A 94 11.17 0.45 17.27
CA THR A 94 11.01 -0.21 18.57
C THR A 94 9.59 -0.10 19.11
N GLY A 95 9.13 -1.21 19.71
CA GLY A 95 7.81 -1.34 20.29
C GLY A 95 6.68 -1.39 19.28
N GLY A 96 5.60 -1.94 19.72
CA GLY A 96 4.35 -2.07 18.98
C GLY A 96 3.23 -2.44 19.94
N THR A 97 2.05 -2.63 19.40
CA THR A 97 0.90 -3.15 20.13
C THR A 97 -0.03 -3.86 19.16
N THR A 98 -0.81 -4.79 19.64
CA THR A 98 -1.97 -5.30 18.93
C THR A 98 -3.21 -4.52 19.39
N ALA A 99 -4.24 -4.49 18.56
CA ALA A 99 -5.46 -3.71 18.82
C ALA A 99 -6.14 -4.14 20.14
N ASP A 100 -6.24 -5.44 20.37
CA ASP A 100 -6.91 -6.01 21.52
C ASP A 100 -5.94 -6.43 22.63
N ARG A 101 -4.64 -6.11 22.49
CA ARG A 101 -3.53 -6.54 23.39
C ARG A 101 -3.44 -8.06 23.54
N THR A 102 -3.86 -8.79 22.50
CA THR A 102 -3.75 -10.23 22.41
C THR A 102 -2.77 -10.60 21.31
N GLU A 103 -2.22 -11.81 21.36
CA GLU A 103 -1.36 -12.32 20.31
C GLU A 103 -2.10 -12.39 18.98
N VAL A 104 -1.42 -11.96 17.91
CA VAL A 104 -1.86 -12.12 16.53
C VAL A 104 -1.01 -13.21 15.91
N PRO A 105 -1.60 -14.35 15.52
CA PRO A 105 -0.84 -15.45 14.95
C PRO A 105 -0.30 -15.08 13.57
N ARG A 106 0.82 -15.72 13.19
CA ARG A 106 1.30 -15.66 11.81
C ARG A 106 0.34 -16.45 10.92
N GLU A 107 -0.16 -15.79 9.86
CA GLU A 107 -1.07 -16.35 8.88
C GLU A 107 -0.39 -16.33 7.52
N THR A 108 0.16 -17.46 7.08
CA THR A 108 0.79 -17.59 5.77
C THR A 108 -0.11 -18.35 4.81
N SER A 109 -0.04 -18.02 3.53
CA SER A 109 -0.85 -18.64 2.50
C SER A 109 -0.14 -18.58 1.15
N ASP A 110 -0.30 -19.65 0.37
CA ASP A 110 0.16 -19.68 -1.03
C ASP A 110 -0.63 -18.76 -1.95
N ARG A 111 -1.78 -18.23 -1.49
CA ARG A 111 -2.62 -17.28 -2.25
C ARG A 111 -2.10 -15.86 -2.21
N MET A 112 -1.30 -15.51 -1.17
CA MET A 112 -0.71 -14.18 -1.02
C MET A 112 0.81 -14.28 -1.00
N ARG A 113 1.44 -13.47 -1.82
CA ARG A 113 2.88 -13.46 -2.04
C ARG A 113 3.44 -12.06 -1.81
N ALA A 114 4.74 -11.99 -1.53
CA ALA A 114 5.46 -10.74 -1.31
C ALA A 114 5.83 -10.03 -2.64
N TYR A 115 4.83 -9.83 -3.53
CA TYR A 115 5.02 -9.07 -4.77
C TYR A 115 5.21 -7.57 -4.48
N TYR A 116 5.68 -6.80 -5.46
CA TYR A 116 5.74 -5.34 -5.36
C TYR A 116 4.38 -4.76 -4.95
N GLY A 117 4.39 -3.91 -3.91
CA GLY A 117 3.19 -3.34 -3.31
C GLY A 117 2.48 -4.24 -2.29
N ALA A 118 2.99 -5.46 -1.99
CA ALA A 118 2.42 -6.29 -0.93
C ALA A 118 2.55 -5.60 0.44
N LEU A 119 1.48 -5.68 1.25
CA LEU A 119 1.40 -5.20 2.62
C LEU A 119 1.45 -6.39 3.58
N GLY A 120 2.46 -6.43 4.43
CA GLY A 120 2.69 -7.51 5.38
C GLY A 120 3.06 -7.02 6.77
N TYR A 121 3.00 -7.91 7.76
CA TYR A 121 3.45 -7.63 9.11
C TYR A 121 4.95 -7.84 9.26
N ALA A 122 5.61 -6.84 9.86
CA ALA A 122 6.93 -7.03 10.44
C ALA A 122 6.78 -7.71 11.80
N GLU A 123 7.61 -8.70 12.05
CA GLU A 123 7.62 -9.47 13.28
C GLU A 123 8.92 -9.25 14.02
N ASP A 124 8.85 -9.21 15.35
CA ASP A 124 10.01 -9.20 16.24
C ASP A 124 10.01 -10.47 17.12
N SER A 125 10.84 -10.51 18.15
CA SER A 125 10.92 -11.65 19.08
C SER A 125 9.63 -11.89 19.88
N GLU A 126 8.75 -10.90 19.92
CA GLU A 126 7.45 -10.96 20.62
C GLU A 126 6.30 -11.30 19.64
N GLY A 127 6.60 -11.43 18.33
CA GLY A 127 5.64 -11.77 17.28
C GLY A 127 5.07 -10.57 16.53
N ILE A 128 3.86 -10.74 15.98
CA ILE A 128 3.15 -9.69 15.23
C ILE A 128 2.61 -8.63 16.20
N ASN A 129 2.84 -7.36 15.85
CA ASN A 129 2.29 -6.21 16.58
C ASN A 129 1.68 -5.20 15.59
N SER A 130 1.92 -3.88 15.77
CA SER A 130 1.43 -2.83 14.89
C SER A 130 2.34 -2.53 13.70
N GLN A 131 3.56 -3.08 13.68
CA GLN A 131 4.52 -2.77 12.64
C GLN A 131 4.21 -3.53 11.36
N PHE A 132 4.20 -2.83 10.25
CA PHE A 132 3.95 -3.38 8.93
C PHE A 132 5.07 -3.01 7.97
N PHE A 133 5.16 -3.74 6.87
CA PHE A 133 5.99 -3.37 5.72
C PHE A 133 5.19 -3.34 4.42
N ILE A 134 5.71 -2.56 3.47
CA ILE A 134 5.25 -2.53 2.08
C ILE A 134 6.44 -2.95 1.23
N VAL A 135 6.27 -3.96 0.37
CA VAL A 135 7.32 -4.39 -0.56
C VAL A 135 7.50 -3.32 -1.63
N ASN A 136 8.73 -2.80 -1.77
CA ASN A 136 9.05 -1.71 -2.69
C ASN A 136 9.99 -2.12 -3.84
N ASN A 137 10.29 -3.42 -3.97
CA ASN A 137 11.12 -3.94 -5.05
C ASN A 137 10.28 -4.21 -6.31
N LYS A 138 10.44 -3.36 -7.32
CA LYS A 138 9.80 -3.51 -8.63
C LYS A 138 10.70 -4.14 -9.69
N ASN A 139 11.95 -4.46 -9.32
CA ASN A 139 12.87 -5.08 -10.25
C ASN A 139 12.44 -6.51 -10.54
N PRO A 140 12.46 -6.95 -11.81
CA PRO A 140 12.18 -8.32 -12.16
C PRO A 140 13.03 -9.31 -11.34
N PHE A 141 12.39 -10.32 -10.77
CA PHE A 141 13.07 -11.39 -10.05
C PHE A 141 12.90 -12.71 -10.81
N ASP A 142 13.97 -13.12 -11.46
CA ASP A 142 14.01 -14.37 -12.23
C ASP A 142 14.33 -15.53 -11.29
N ILE A 143 13.28 -16.26 -10.88
CA ILE A 143 13.37 -17.42 -9.99
C ILE A 143 14.19 -18.54 -10.64
N ALA A 144 14.02 -18.80 -11.96
CA ALA A 144 14.74 -19.86 -12.64
C ALA A 144 16.23 -19.56 -12.74
N LYS A 145 16.60 -18.31 -13.07
CA LYS A 145 18.01 -17.89 -13.10
C LYS A 145 18.63 -17.91 -11.71
N THR A 146 17.89 -17.49 -10.69
CA THR A 146 18.36 -17.52 -9.30
C THR A 146 18.59 -18.95 -8.82
N GLU A 147 17.68 -19.87 -9.17
CA GLU A 147 17.82 -21.31 -8.89
C GLU A 147 19.11 -21.87 -9.50
N GLU A 148 19.36 -21.59 -10.80
CA GLU A 148 20.56 -22.01 -11.51
C GLU A 148 21.84 -21.50 -10.83
N ASN A 149 21.88 -20.20 -10.51
CA ASN A 149 23.04 -19.57 -9.88
C ASN A 149 23.33 -20.18 -8.49
N ILE A 150 22.31 -20.32 -7.63
CA ILE A 150 22.49 -20.89 -6.28
C ILE A 150 22.90 -22.35 -6.34
N ALA A 151 22.39 -23.12 -7.29
CA ALA A 151 22.80 -24.52 -7.47
C ALA A 151 24.28 -24.62 -7.87
N ALA A 152 24.74 -23.75 -8.78
CA ALA A 152 26.13 -23.67 -9.19
C ALA A 152 27.05 -23.22 -8.04
N ASP A 153 26.65 -22.18 -7.28
CA ASP A 153 27.41 -21.69 -6.13
C ASP A 153 27.56 -22.78 -5.03
N LEU A 154 26.48 -23.53 -4.76
CA LEU A 154 26.53 -24.65 -3.82
C LEU A 154 27.52 -25.74 -4.25
N GLU A 155 27.63 -26.02 -5.56
CA GLU A 155 28.60 -26.98 -6.09
C GLU A 155 30.03 -26.42 -6.01
N GLU A 156 30.25 -25.18 -6.47
CA GLU A 156 31.56 -24.55 -6.55
C GLU A 156 32.18 -24.28 -5.16
N TYR A 157 31.35 -23.81 -4.19
CA TYR A 157 31.84 -23.35 -2.88
C TYR A 157 31.57 -24.34 -1.75
N SER A 158 31.13 -25.57 -2.05
CA SER A 158 30.74 -26.57 -1.05
C SER A 158 31.77 -26.77 0.05
N ASP A 159 33.08 -26.79 -0.30
CA ASP A 159 34.15 -27.01 0.65
C ASP A 159 34.42 -25.82 1.59
N ARG A 160 33.89 -24.63 1.25
CA ARG A 160 34.08 -23.39 2.01
C ARG A 160 32.87 -23.04 2.90
N LEU A 161 31.71 -23.66 2.63
CA LEU A 161 30.47 -23.40 3.37
C LEU A 161 30.40 -24.28 4.63
N THR A 162 29.90 -23.69 5.72
CA THR A 162 29.52 -24.45 6.90
C THR A 162 28.27 -25.30 6.64
N ASP A 163 28.01 -26.31 7.46
CA ASP A 163 26.79 -27.12 7.33
C ASP A 163 25.52 -26.28 7.49
N ALA A 164 25.56 -25.23 8.34
CA ALA A 164 24.46 -24.28 8.50
C ALA A 164 24.21 -23.47 7.22
N ASP A 165 25.29 -22.98 6.58
CA ASP A 165 25.19 -22.26 5.31
C ASP A 165 24.61 -23.16 4.22
N LYS A 166 25.15 -24.37 4.07
CA LYS A 166 24.66 -25.38 3.11
C LYS A 166 23.19 -25.66 3.30
N LYS A 167 22.76 -25.80 4.56
CA LYS A 167 21.34 -26.00 4.86
C LYS A 167 20.51 -24.81 4.42
N THR A 168 20.91 -23.60 4.72
CA THR A 168 20.23 -22.34 4.34
C THR A 168 20.05 -22.24 2.82
N TYR A 169 21.13 -22.46 2.06
CA TYR A 169 21.10 -22.44 0.60
C TYR A 169 20.24 -23.56 0.02
N THR A 170 20.29 -24.77 0.61
CA THR A 170 19.49 -25.93 0.16
C THR A 170 17.99 -25.69 0.42
N ASP A 171 17.62 -25.15 1.59
CA ASP A 171 16.25 -24.80 1.92
C ASP A 171 15.71 -23.73 0.95
N TYR A 172 16.52 -22.70 0.66
CA TYR A 172 16.13 -21.66 -0.29
C TYR A 172 16.01 -22.19 -1.72
N LEU A 173 16.94 -23.04 -2.15
CA LEU A 173 16.88 -23.72 -3.45
C LEU A 173 15.62 -24.58 -3.58
N SER A 174 15.26 -25.29 -2.52
CA SER A 174 14.02 -26.08 -2.48
C SER A 174 12.78 -25.21 -2.65
N LYS A 175 12.77 -24.03 -2.01
CA LYS A 175 11.70 -23.02 -2.15
C LYS A 175 11.61 -22.46 -3.58
N LEU A 176 12.75 -22.16 -4.22
CA LEU A 176 12.79 -21.71 -5.61
C LEU A 176 12.21 -22.78 -6.55
N ARG A 177 12.60 -24.04 -6.38
CA ARG A 177 12.13 -25.18 -7.18
C ARG A 177 10.64 -25.45 -7.03
N ALA A 178 10.11 -25.26 -5.83
CA ALA A 178 8.69 -25.45 -5.53
C ALA A 178 7.78 -24.34 -6.07
N ALA A 179 8.33 -23.22 -6.55
CA ALA A 179 7.54 -22.10 -7.06
C ALA A 179 6.78 -22.49 -8.35
N PRO A 180 5.43 -22.42 -8.36
CA PRO A 180 4.64 -22.64 -9.57
C PRO A 180 4.98 -21.67 -10.70
N GLU A 181 4.67 -22.04 -11.94
CA GLU A 181 5.01 -21.23 -13.12
C GLU A 181 4.35 -19.84 -13.10
N GLU A 182 3.10 -19.75 -12.67
CA GLU A 182 2.41 -18.47 -12.52
C GLU A 182 3.08 -17.54 -11.48
N VAL A 183 3.66 -18.12 -10.40
CA VAL A 183 4.42 -17.38 -9.40
C VAL A 183 5.75 -16.89 -9.99
N ARG A 184 6.45 -17.77 -10.75
CA ARG A 184 7.70 -17.41 -11.46
C ARG A 184 7.45 -16.26 -12.43
N ALA A 185 6.43 -16.37 -13.27
CA ALA A 185 6.04 -15.35 -14.24
C ALA A 185 5.68 -14.02 -13.57
N LYS A 186 4.98 -14.08 -12.42
CA LYS A 186 4.59 -12.88 -11.67
C LYS A 186 5.78 -12.16 -11.05
N TYR A 187 6.70 -12.87 -10.39
CA TYR A 187 7.94 -12.26 -9.85
C TYR A 187 8.82 -11.68 -10.96
N LEU A 188 8.88 -12.34 -12.11
CA LEU A 188 9.61 -11.84 -13.27
C LEU A 188 9.00 -10.56 -13.84
N SER A 189 7.66 -10.43 -13.83
CA SER A 189 6.96 -9.28 -14.41
C SER A 189 6.77 -8.11 -13.44
N SER A 190 6.53 -8.37 -12.15
CA SER A 190 6.17 -7.33 -11.18
C SER A 190 7.22 -7.08 -10.10
N GLY A 191 8.26 -7.91 -10.02
CA GLY A 191 9.18 -7.85 -8.90
C GLY A 191 8.57 -8.36 -7.60
N GLY A 192 9.23 -8.04 -6.50
CA GLY A 192 8.83 -8.47 -5.17
C GLY A 192 10.01 -8.91 -4.31
N ALA A 193 9.72 -9.45 -3.13
CA ALA A 193 10.68 -9.93 -2.15
C ALA A 193 10.53 -11.44 -1.93
N PHE A 194 10.92 -12.25 -2.92
CA PHE A 194 10.77 -13.72 -2.87
C PHE A 194 11.45 -14.36 -1.66
N SER A 195 12.52 -13.77 -1.13
CA SER A 195 13.22 -14.28 0.06
C SER A 195 12.33 -14.38 1.29
N ILE A 196 11.40 -13.43 1.47
CA ILE A 196 10.46 -13.40 2.61
C ILE A 196 9.13 -14.07 2.32
N ASP A 197 8.88 -14.47 1.07
CA ASP A 197 7.63 -15.10 0.64
C ASP A 197 7.34 -16.39 1.45
N GLY A 198 6.11 -16.53 1.95
CA GLY A 198 5.70 -17.65 2.79
C GLY A 198 6.21 -17.64 4.24
N ASN A 199 7.06 -16.65 4.62
CA ASN A 199 7.60 -16.54 5.97
C ASN A 199 6.92 -15.47 6.83
N TYR A 200 6.16 -14.57 6.21
CA TYR A 200 5.48 -13.45 6.87
C TYR A 200 3.99 -13.45 6.52
N THR A 201 3.18 -12.86 7.39
CA THR A 201 1.76 -12.62 7.12
C THR A 201 1.64 -11.48 6.10
N ILE A 202 1.30 -11.83 4.84
CA ILE A 202 0.92 -10.86 3.81
C ILE A 202 -0.60 -10.77 3.84
N PHE A 203 -1.13 -9.59 4.16
CA PHE A 203 -2.55 -9.39 4.41
C PHE A 203 -3.21 -8.35 3.50
N GLY A 204 -2.43 -7.70 2.62
CA GLY A 204 -2.93 -6.72 1.67
C GLY A 204 -2.02 -6.57 0.45
N GLN A 205 -2.55 -5.89 -0.58
CA GLN A 205 -1.83 -5.56 -1.80
C GLN A 205 -2.23 -4.16 -2.26
N ALA A 206 -1.26 -3.34 -2.60
CA ALA A 206 -1.50 -2.04 -3.23
C ALA A 206 -2.21 -2.23 -4.58
N ILE A 207 -3.24 -1.42 -4.81
CA ILE A 207 -4.01 -1.35 -6.05
C ILE A 207 -3.92 0.02 -6.71
N GLU A 208 -3.52 1.06 -5.95
CA GLU A 208 -3.27 2.41 -6.43
C GLU A 208 -2.15 3.05 -5.59
N GLY A 209 -1.50 4.10 -6.13
CA GLY A 209 -0.47 4.87 -5.41
C GLY A 209 0.93 4.26 -5.47
N PHE A 210 1.23 3.48 -6.50
CA PHE A 210 2.57 2.90 -6.71
C PHE A 210 3.65 3.98 -6.87
N ASP A 211 3.31 5.14 -7.45
CA ASP A 211 4.20 6.30 -7.53
C ASP A 211 4.58 6.83 -6.14
N VAL A 212 3.68 6.74 -5.15
CA VAL A 212 3.96 7.10 -3.75
C VAL A 212 4.91 6.09 -3.12
N ILE A 213 4.71 4.78 -3.37
CA ILE A 213 5.65 3.73 -2.93
C ILE A 213 7.04 4.00 -3.51
N ASP A 214 7.13 4.32 -4.80
CA ASP A 214 8.39 4.64 -5.48
C ASP A 214 9.05 5.89 -4.91
N LYS A 215 8.27 6.95 -4.62
CA LYS A 215 8.79 8.16 -3.97
C LYS A 215 9.36 7.88 -2.58
N ILE A 216 8.68 7.06 -1.77
CA ILE A 216 9.20 6.65 -0.46
C ILE A 216 10.47 5.82 -0.62
N SER A 217 10.49 4.88 -1.58
CA SER A 217 11.66 4.03 -1.87
C SER A 217 12.89 4.83 -2.32
N ALA A 218 12.68 6.02 -2.88
CA ALA A 218 13.72 6.90 -3.42
C ALA A 218 14.22 7.96 -2.42
N VAL A 219 13.69 8.02 -1.20
CA VAL A 219 14.16 9.00 -0.21
C VAL A 219 15.63 8.71 0.16
N GLU A 220 16.38 9.78 0.43
CA GLU A 220 17.70 9.64 1.01
C GLU A 220 17.60 8.97 2.39
N VAL A 221 18.50 8.01 2.64
CA VAL A 221 18.58 7.27 3.89
C VAL A 221 19.94 7.46 4.55
N SER A 222 19.99 7.25 5.86
CA SER A 222 21.22 7.30 6.67
C SER A 222 21.26 6.09 7.59
N ALA A 223 22.39 5.91 8.27
CA ALA A 223 22.52 4.99 9.40
C ALA A 223 21.54 5.37 10.54
N GLY A 224 21.19 4.41 11.36
CA GLY A 224 20.31 4.64 12.52
C GLY A 224 19.33 3.51 12.81
N ASN A 225 19.48 2.37 12.13
CA ASN A 225 18.83 1.11 12.47
C ASN A 225 19.91 0.08 12.80
N ALA A 226 20.02 -0.33 14.06
CA ALA A 226 21.11 -1.17 14.54
C ALA A 226 21.25 -2.52 13.80
N ILE A 227 20.15 -3.09 13.30
CA ILE A 227 20.17 -4.35 12.54
C ILE A 227 20.79 -4.10 11.15
N ASP A 228 20.28 -3.08 10.45
CA ASP A 228 20.75 -2.74 9.11
C ASP A 228 22.17 -2.19 9.14
N ASP A 229 22.50 -1.33 10.12
CA ASP A 229 23.84 -0.77 10.31
C ASP A 229 24.89 -1.85 10.53
N SER A 230 24.56 -2.94 11.23
CA SER A 230 25.45 -4.10 11.43
C SER A 230 25.76 -4.83 10.13
N GLN A 231 24.93 -4.66 9.10
CA GLN A 231 25.09 -5.22 7.75
C GLN A 231 25.60 -4.18 6.75
N GLY A 232 25.92 -2.96 7.19
CA GLY A 232 26.35 -1.85 6.33
C GLY A 232 25.22 -1.27 5.47
N ILE A 233 23.96 -1.44 5.89
CA ILE A 233 22.77 -0.96 5.15
C ILE A 233 22.25 0.30 5.85
N GLU A 234 22.25 1.42 5.14
CA GLU A 234 21.56 2.63 5.57
C GLU A 234 20.06 2.50 5.25
N SER A 235 19.19 2.76 6.22
CA SER A 235 17.75 2.53 6.04
C SER A 235 16.86 3.56 6.71
N LYS A 236 17.40 4.47 7.52
CA LYS A 236 16.63 5.51 8.19
C LYS A 236 16.40 6.69 7.25
N PRO A 237 15.16 7.03 6.88
CA PRO A 237 14.89 8.20 6.06
C PRO A 237 15.47 9.49 6.65
N VAL A 238 16.18 10.28 5.82
CA VAL A 238 16.69 11.60 6.18
C VAL A 238 15.55 12.61 6.21
N VAL A 239 14.66 12.54 5.21
CA VAL A 239 13.42 13.32 5.18
C VAL A 239 12.33 12.61 5.99
N SER A 240 11.50 13.40 6.67
CA SER A 240 10.37 12.84 7.43
C SER A 240 9.33 12.21 6.50
N VAL A 241 9.00 10.94 6.73
CA VAL A 241 7.93 10.21 6.04
C VAL A 241 6.88 9.83 7.09
N ILE A 242 5.70 10.45 7.01
CA ILE A 242 4.67 10.38 8.06
C ILE A 242 3.38 9.80 7.50
N ILE A 243 2.81 8.82 8.21
CA ILE A 243 1.46 8.33 7.98
C ILE A 243 0.51 9.39 8.56
N LYS A 244 -0.18 10.12 7.69
CA LYS A 244 -1.15 11.14 8.14
C LYS A 244 -2.43 10.51 8.64
N LYS A 245 -2.88 9.46 7.95
CA LYS A 245 -4.12 8.73 8.26
C LYS A 245 -4.18 7.42 7.49
N ILE A 246 -4.87 6.43 8.04
CA ILE A 246 -5.31 5.25 7.32
C ILE A 246 -6.84 5.16 7.44
N GLU A 247 -7.53 5.23 6.30
CA GLU A 247 -8.98 5.16 6.23
C GLU A 247 -9.41 3.78 5.72
N ILE A 248 -10.35 3.15 6.42
CA ILE A 248 -10.86 1.82 6.08
C ILE A 248 -12.24 1.97 5.45
N ALA A 249 -12.45 1.33 4.31
CA ALA A 249 -13.74 1.28 3.62
C ALA A 249 -14.08 -0.17 3.25
N VAL A 250 -15.35 -0.54 3.37
CA VAL A 250 -15.88 -1.78 2.86
C VAL A 250 -16.79 -1.45 1.68
N ILE A 251 -16.54 -2.09 0.53
CA ILE A 251 -17.36 -1.89 -0.66
C ILE A 251 -18.74 -2.50 -0.42
N PRO A 252 -19.83 -1.70 -0.52
CA PRO A 252 -21.17 -2.20 -0.23
C PRO A 252 -21.55 -3.40 -1.09
N THR A 253 -22.14 -4.41 -0.47
CA THR A 253 -22.79 -5.50 -1.20
C THR A 253 -24.12 -5.00 -1.76
N ILE A 254 -24.24 -4.92 -3.10
CA ILE A 254 -25.49 -4.60 -3.75
C ILE A 254 -26.37 -5.84 -3.62
N THR A 255 -27.26 -5.85 -2.62
CA THR A 255 -28.35 -6.83 -2.57
C THR A 255 -29.37 -6.44 -3.65
N GLU A 256 -29.80 -7.37 -4.48
CA GLU A 256 -30.75 -7.17 -5.60
C GLU A 256 -32.07 -6.49 -5.18
N THR A 257 -32.36 -6.38 -3.89
CA THR A 257 -33.56 -5.71 -3.34
C THR A 257 -33.56 -4.20 -3.57
N GLN A 258 -32.45 -3.57 -3.97
CA GLN A 258 -32.44 -2.13 -4.27
C GLN A 258 -32.54 -1.82 -5.78
N ALA A 259 -32.49 -2.83 -6.64
CA ALA A 259 -32.61 -2.64 -8.10
C ALA A 259 -34.04 -2.42 -8.61
N THR A 260 -35.07 -2.57 -7.78
CA THR A 260 -36.45 -2.51 -8.20
C THR A 260 -37.19 -1.20 -7.89
N THR A 261 -36.50 -0.15 -7.41
CA THR A 261 -37.18 1.14 -7.12
C THR A 261 -36.73 2.29 -8.04
N THR A 262 -36.24 1.98 -9.25
CA THR A 262 -36.22 3.01 -10.30
C THR A 262 -37.47 2.89 -11.12
N THR A 263 -38.51 3.44 -10.56
CA THR A 263 -39.85 3.56 -11.08
C THR A 263 -39.85 4.08 -12.52
N ARG A 264 -40.38 3.25 -13.36
CA ARG A 264 -40.90 3.58 -14.69
C ARG A 264 -41.98 4.68 -14.54
N LYS A 265 -41.55 5.95 -14.59
CA LYS A 265 -42.44 7.08 -14.74
C LYS A 265 -42.95 7.06 -16.20
N THR A 266 -44.07 6.37 -16.39
CA THR A 266 -44.81 6.36 -17.61
C THR A 266 -45.30 7.78 -17.89
N ILE A 267 -44.70 8.45 -18.83
CA ILE A 267 -45.21 9.71 -19.38
C ILE A 267 -46.36 9.32 -20.31
N ARG A 268 -47.57 9.64 -19.89
CA ARG A 268 -48.78 9.55 -20.70
C ARG A 268 -48.80 10.78 -21.63
N PRO A 269 -48.96 10.66 -22.94
CA PRO A 269 -49.09 11.83 -23.80
C PRO A 269 -50.49 12.43 -23.61
N SER A 270 -50.57 13.70 -23.23
CA SER A 270 -51.81 14.48 -23.22
C SER A 270 -51.95 15.16 -24.56
N ALA A 271 -53.11 14.89 -25.15
CA ALA A 271 -53.53 15.43 -26.45
C ALA A 271 -53.80 16.94 -26.37
N THR A 272 -53.42 17.59 -27.40
CA THR A 272 -53.63 18.98 -27.83
C THR A 272 -55.12 19.27 -28.09
N THR A 273 -55.60 20.42 -27.67
CA THR A 273 -56.39 21.35 -28.52
C THR A 273 -56.46 22.75 -27.92
N PRO A 274 -56.59 23.80 -28.72
CA PRO A 274 -56.29 25.18 -28.37
C PRO A 274 -57.56 26.04 -28.19
N SER A 275 -57.45 27.16 -27.48
CA SER A 275 -58.07 28.43 -27.86
C SER A 275 -58.08 29.47 -26.72
N ALA A 276 -57.61 30.64 -27.09
CA ALA A 276 -58.11 31.99 -26.99
C ALA A 276 -57.86 32.80 -25.68
N GLU A 277 -57.02 33.79 -25.86
CA GLU A 277 -57.14 35.23 -25.54
C GLU A 277 -57.75 35.67 -24.19
N SER A 278 -56.99 36.41 -23.41
CA SER A 278 -57.14 37.88 -23.21
C SER A 278 -56.22 38.40 -22.07
N GLU A 279 -55.41 39.33 -22.47
CA GLU A 279 -55.08 40.62 -21.90
C GLU A 279 -55.20 40.88 -20.39
N GLY A 280 -54.19 41.53 -19.89
CA GLY A 280 -54.25 42.32 -18.67
C GLY A 280 -52.95 42.42 -17.89
N GLN A 281 -52.09 43.34 -18.27
CA GLN A 281 -51.13 44.00 -17.42
C GLN A 281 -51.84 45.25 -16.77
N PRO A 282 -51.26 46.02 -15.83
CA PRO A 282 -50.03 45.96 -15.03
C PRO A 282 -50.19 46.44 -13.56
N GLU A 283 -49.05 46.87 -13.05
CA GLU A 283 -48.76 47.75 -11.86
C GLU A 283 -48.43 47.03 -10.56
N SER A 284 -47.29 47.18 -10.04
CA SER A 284 -46.36 48.22 -9.59
C SER A 284 -46.35 48.44 -8.08
N VAL A 285 -45.17 48.75 -7.62
CA VAL A 285 -44.72 49.50 -6.44
C VAL A 285 -44.65 48.72 -5.14
N ASP A 286 -43.70 48.89 -4.35
CA ASP A 286 -42.55 49.73 -4.05
C ASP A 286 -42.03 49.35 -2.64
N ALA A 287 -40.80 49.41 -2.49
CA ALA A 287 -39.99 50.12 -1.53
C ALA A 287 -39.90 49.71 -0.05
N SER A 288 -38.72 49.68 0.30
CA SER A 288 -37.99 50.29 1.43
C SER A 288 -37.75 49.44 2.65
N ALA A 289 -36.53 49.28 2.91
CA ALA A 289 -35.47 50.07 3.58
C ALA A 289 -35.32 49.74 5.05
N SER A 290 -34.13 49.54 5.33
CA SER A 290 -33.19 50.15 6.28
C SER A 290 -32.97 49.43 7.58
N GLU A 291 -31.74 49.33 7.83
CA GLU A 291 -30.74 49.85 8.78
C GLU A 291 -30.53 48.93 9.96
N ASP A 292 -29.35 48.49 10.15
CA ASP A 292 -28.07 49.05 10.62
C ASP A 292 -27.88 48.84 12.13
N VAL A 293 -26.66 48.58 12.51
CA VAL A 293 -25.90 48.92 13.71
C VAL A 293 -25.07 47.77 14.31
N SER A 294 -23.84 47.78 13.92
CA SER A 294 -22.56 47.94 14.66
C SER A 294 -22.46 47.48 16.12
N GLY A 295 -21.29 46.95 16.41
CA GLY A 295 -20.65 46.97 17.75
C GLY A 295 -19.82 45.72 18.00
N GLU A 296 -18.59 45.73 17.68
CA GLU A 296 -17.36 46.11 18.42
C GLU A 296 -16.86 45.07 19.42
N ALA A 297 -15.63 44.64 19.20
CA ALA A 297 -14.78 43.91 20.11
C ALA A 297 -14.38 44.75 21.36
N PRO A 298 -13.86 44.17 22.42
CA PRO A 298 -12.40 44.13 22.59
C PRO A 298 -11.87 42.87 23.31
N SER A 299 -10.71 42.38 22.94
CA SER A 299 -9.33 42.51 23.47
C SER A 299 -9.06 42.07 24.92
N GLN A 300 -8.06 41.18 25.00
CA GLN A 300 -6.90 41.07 25.89
C GLN A 300 -6.96 40.26 27.21
N SER A 301 -5.96 39.44 27.24
CA SER A 301 -4.93 39.14 28.27
C SER A 301 -5.31 38.14 29.36
N GLU A 302 -4.61 37.05 29.46
CA GLU A 302 -3.27 36.76 30.01
C GLU A 302 -2.76 35.43 29.45
#